data_696e15f9b7ad9dce64a8465ce551c4aa
#
_entry.id   696e15f9b7ad9dce64a8465ce551c4aa
#
_cell.length_a   1.000
_cell.length_b   1.000
_cell.length_c   1.000
_cell.angle_alpha   90.00
_cell.angle_beta   90.00
_cell.angle_gamma   90.00
#
_symmetry.space_group_name_H-M   'P 1'
#
loop_
_entity.id
_entity.type
_entity.pdbx_description
1 polymer ?
#
loop_
_entity_poly.entity_id
_entity_poly.type
_entity_poly.pdbx_seq_one_letter_code
_entity_poly.pdbx_strand_id
1 'polypeptide(L)'
;DNDYPVCDLLSDVLSNGRSSRLFRNVYAKGNLVASIDASITGDEDPGMLIVKAQLLPGVSFDRVEAAIADELRKVADGDVSQYELDKVVNKYESNALFSNLNNDELASNLAYFEMLGNAEMINEEVERYRATTLGRMADVASALFAESNCSTLYYKARNS
;
A
#
# COMPACT_ATOMS: atom_id res chain seq x y z
N ASP A 1 -0.04 15.38 -4.32
CA ASP A 1 1.26 15.04 -3.72
C ASP A 1 2.07 14.19 -4.70
N ASN A 2 3.36 14.54 -4.91
CA ASN A 2 4.23 13.79 -5.84
C ASN A 2 4.60 12.39 -5.33
N ASP A 3 4.43 12.12 -4.05
CA ASP A 3 4.76 10.84 -3.43
C ASP A 3 3.56 9.88 -3.34
N TYR A 4 2.37 10.34 -3.66
CA TYR A 4 1.17 9.51 -3.62
C TYR A 4 1.29 8.22 -4.43
N PRO A 5 1.74 8.23 -5.72
CA PRO A 5 1.91 7.00 -6.49
C PRO A 5 2.89 6.02 -5.83
N VAL A 6 3.96 6.54 -5.22
CA VAL A 6 4.95 5.70 -4.53
C VAL A 6 4.35 5.06 -3.27
N CYS A 7 3.58 5.82 -2.47
CA CYS A 7 2.90 5.31 -1.29
C CYS A 7 1.86 4.24 -1.64
N ASP A 8 1.13 4.43 -2.74
CA ASP A 8 0.15 3.47 -3.24
C ASP A 8 0.84 2.17 -3.68
N LEU A 9 1.90 2.25 -4.48
CA LEU A 9 2.70 1.09 -4.88
C LEU A 9 3.34 0.38 -3.67
N LEU A 10 3.77 1.12 -2.63
CA LEU A 10 4.25 0.53 -1.38
C LEU A 10 3.17 -0.28 -0.67
N SER A 11 1.92 0.23 -0.61
CA SER A 11 0.81 -0.52 -0.04
C SER A 11 0.54 -1.82 -0.80
N ASP A 12 0.66 -1.78 -2.13
CA ASP A 12 0.48 -2.93 -3.01
C ASP A 12 1.61 -3.97 -2.87
N VAL A 13 2.86 -3.55 -2.74
CA VAL A 13 3.98 -4.46 -2.43
C VAL A 13 3.75 -5.17 -1.10
N LEU A 14 3.24 -4.44 -0.10
CA LEU A 14 2.99 -4.98 1.23
C LEU A 14 1.81 -5.94 1.28
N SER A 15 0.68 -5.62 0.63
CA SER A 15 -0.58 -6.34 0.90
C SER A 15 -1.39 -6.75 -0.33
N ASN A 16 -1.01 -6.40 -1.55
CA ASN A 16 -1.86 -6.69 -2.69
C ASN A 16 -1.63 -8.09 -3.29
N GLY A 17 -2.53 -9.03 -2.94
CA GLY A 17 -2.56 -10.39 -3.45
C GLY A 17 -1.66 -11.37 -2.69
N ARG A 18 -1.73 -12.64 -3.08
CA ARG A 18 -1.07 -13.76 -2.37
C ARG A 18 0.47 -13.72 -2.42
N SER A 19 1.05 -12.99 -3.33
CA SER A 19 2.50 -12.83 -3.46
C SER A 19 3.04 -11.58 -2.76
N SER A 20 2.19 -10.80 -2.10
CA SER A 20 2.59 -9.64 -1.31
C SER A 20 3.34 -10.03 -0.05
N ARG A 21 4.14 -9.12 0.48
CA ARG A 21 5.07 -9.43 1.57
C ARG A 21 4.38 -9.81 2.87
N LEU A 22 3.41 -9.03 3.31
CA LEU A 22 2.65 -9.29 4.54
C LEU A 22 1.82 -10.58 4.42
N PHE A 23 1.18 -10.80 3.26
CA PHE A 23 0.45 -12.04 3.05
C PHE A 23 1.39 -13.25 3.11
N ARG A 24 2.50 -13.21 2.39
CA ARG A 24 3.42 -14.34 2.31
C ARG A 24 4.12 -14.65 3.63
N ASN A 25 4.59 -13.60 4.33
CA ASN A 25 5.49 -13.77 5.47
C ASN A 25 4.77 -13.75 6.81
N VAL A 26 3.71 -12.94 6.99
CA VAL A 26 2.98 -12.82 8.26
C VAL A 26 1.77 -13.76 8.29
N TYR A 27 0.99 -13.81 7.19
CA TYR A 27 -0.19 -14.67 7.10
C TYR A 27 0.19 -16.14 6.77
N ALA A 28 0.77 -16.40 5.58
CA ALA A 28 0.92 -17.76 5.08
C ALA A 28 2.04 -18.54 5.78
N LYS A 29 3.23 -17.96 5.90
CA LYS A 29 4.39 -18.61 6.56
C LYS A 29 4.39 -18.38 8.06
N GLY A 30 4.08 -17.18 8.50
CA GLY A 30 4.08 -16.81 9.92
C GLY A 30 2.96 -17.44 10.70
N ASN A 31 1.82 -17.68 10.07
CA ASN A 31 0.59 -18.20 10.70
C ASN A 31 0.24 -17.42 11.98
N LEU A 32 0.36 -16.09 11.90
CA LEU A 32 0.18 -15.19 13.03
C LEU A 32 -1.18 -14.51 13.04
N VAL A 33 -1.79 -14.38 11.87
CA VAL A 33 -3.00 -13.59 11.66
C VAL A 33 -4.04 -14.34 10.84
N ALA A 34 -5.32 -14.07 11.07
CA ALA A 34 -6.43 -14.55 10.28
C ALA A 34 -6.62 -13.70 9.01
N SER A 35 -6.27 -12.42 9.09
CA SER A 35 -6.23 -11.52 7.94
C SER A 35 -5.19 -10.43 8.16
N ILE A 36 -4.64 -9.92 7.07
CA ILE A 36 -3.74 -8.76 7.08
C ILE A 36 -3.95 -7.97 5.79
N ASP A 37 -3.97 -6.65 5.93
CA ASP A 37 -4.13 -5.72 4.82
C ASP A 37 -3.30 -4.47 5.06
N ALA A 38 -2.81 -3.86 3.98
CA ALA A 38 -2.18 -2.55 3.99
C ALA A 38 -2.81 -1.71 2.89
N SER A 39 -3.21 -0.50 3.23
CA SER A 39 -3.86 0.43 2.31
C SER A 39 -3.47 1.87 2.64
N ILE A 40 -3.58 2.75 1.66
CA ILE A 40 -3.44 4.19 1.87
C ILE A 40 -4.80 4.86 1.87
N THR A 41 -4.94 5.95 2.61
CA THR A 41 -6.09 6.83 2.47
C THR A 41 -5.85 7.73 1.26
N GLY A 42 -6.80 7.75 0.33
CA GLY A 42 -6.69 8.47 -0.95
C GLY A 42 -7.48 9.77 -0.93
N ASP A 43 -7.11 10.71 -0.05
CA ASP A 43 -7.79 11.98 0.09
C ASP A 43 -6.95 13.14 -0.49
N GLU A 44 -7.55 14.31 -0.66
CA GLU A 44 -6.86 15.53 -1.10
C GLU A 44 -5.77 15.97 -0.10
N ASP A 45 -6.02 15.75 1.19
CA ASP A 45 -5.09 16.05 2.28
C ASP A 45 -4.08 14.90 2.48
N PRO A 46 -2.96 15.17 3.18
CA PRO A 46 -2.00 14.14 3.56
C PRO A 46 -2.69 12.97 4.26
N GLY A 47 -2.60 11.78 3.67
CA GLY A 47 -3.22 10.57 4.16
C GLY A 47 -2.33 9.74 5.08
N MET A 48 -2.75 8.51 5.34
CA MET A 48 -2.03 7.53 6.13
C MET A 48 -1.86 6.23 5.35
N LEU A 49 -0.74 5.56 5.53
CA LEU A 49 -0.63 4.14 5.24
C LEU A 49 -1.08 3.38 6.48
N ILE A 50 -2.10 2.55 6.32
CA ILE A 50 -2.74 1.81 7.41
C ILE A 50 -2.49 0.32 7.20
N VAL A 51 -1.85 -0.34 8.17
CA VAL A 51 -1.77 -1.80 8.23
C VAL A 51 -2.78 -2.30 9.24
N LYS A 52 -3.70 -3.17 8.80
CA LYS A 52 -4.72 -3.81 9.66
C LYS A 52 -4.44 -5.29 9.73
N ALA A 53 -4.41 -5.86 10.93
CA ALA A 53 -4.20 -7.28 11.15
C ALA A 53 -5.19 -7.83 12.18
N GLN A 54 -5.81 -8.96 11.86
CA GLN A 54 -6.60 -9.74 12.81
C GLN A 54 -5.79 -10.93 13.28
N LEU A 55 -5.46 -10.95 14.56
CA LEU A 55 -4.61 -11.99 15.15
C LEU A 55 -5.35 -13.35 15.24
N LEU A 56 -4.61 -14.43 15.10
CA LEU A 56 -5.11 -15.76 15.45
C LEU A 56 -5.21 -15.92 16.96
N PRO A 57 -6.13 -16.78 17.45
CA PRO A 57 -6.24 -17.07 18.89
C PRO A 57 -4.91 -17.51 19.50
N GLY A 58 -4.53 -16.91 20.62
CA GLY A 58 -3.31 -17.23 21.35
C GLY A 58 -2.03 -16.56 20.83
N VAL A 59 -2.11 -15.77 19.77
CA VAL A 59 -0.98 -14.98 19.26
C VAL A 59 -0.96 -13.62 19.98
N SER A 60 0.23 -13.18 20.45
CA SER A 60 0.39 -11.88 21.10
C SER A 60 0.49 -10.74 20.09
N PHE A 61 0.08 -9.55 20.49
CA PHE A 61 0.23 -8.33 19.69
C PHE A 61 1.69 -8.06 19.33
N ASP A 62 2.59 -8.15 20.33
CA ASP A 62 4.03 -7.87 20.13
C ASP A 62 4.64 -8.76 19.04
N ARG A 63 4.21 -10.01 18.94
CA ARG A 63 4.72 -10.95 17.93
C ARG A 63 4.27 -10.55 16.52
N VAL A 64 3.02 -10.11 16.37
CA VAL A 64 2.49 -9.66 15.07
C VAL A 64 3.11 -8.34 14.69
N GLU A 65 3.19 -7.41 15.64
CA GLU A 65 3.81 -6.10 15.42
C GLU A 65 5.28 -6.23 14.98
N ALA A 66 6.06 -7.07 15.67
CA ALA A 66 7.45 -7.33 15.29
C ALA A 66 7.58 -7.93 13.88
N ALA A 67 6.68 -8.83 13.50
CA ALA A 67 6.68 -9.43 12.16
C ALA A 67 6.32 -8.41 11.05
N ILE A 68 5.36 -7.52 11.32
CA ILE A 68 4.99 -6.42 10.42
C ILE A 68 6.16 -5.44 10.32
N ALA A 69 6.71 -4.99 11.45
CA ALA A 69 7.82 -4.04 11.49
C ALA A 69 9.06 -4.58 10.74
N ASP A 70 9.34 -5.88 10.81
CA ASP A 70 10.43 -6.51 10.07
C ASP A 70 10.23 -6.39 8.54
N GLU A 71 9.01 -6.60 8.03
CA GLU A 71 8.72 -6.44 6.60
C GLU A 71 8.77 -4.97 6.16
N LEU A 72 8.26 -4.05 6.98
CA LEU A 72 8.34 -2.61 6.69
C LEU A 72 9.80 -2.14 6.63
N ARG A 73 10.63 -2.59 7.59
CA ARG A 73 12.05 -2.26 7.62
C ARG A 73 12.79 -2.77 6.38
N LYS A 74 12.55 -4.02 5.94
CA LYS A 74 13.14 -4.56 4.71
C LYS A 74 12.83 -3.69 3.50
N VAL A 75 11.58 -3.22 3.38
CA VAL A 75 11.17 -2.32 2.30
C VAL A 75 11.87 -0.97 2.41
N ALA A 76 11.97 -0.40 3.62
CA ALA A 76 12.69 0.85 3.88
C ALA A 76 14.20 0.74 3.60
N ASP A 77 14.79 -0.43 3.84
CA ASP A 77 16.20 -0.72 3.54
C ASP A 77 16.46 -0.98 2.04
N GLY A 78 15.42 -0.87 1.20
CA GLY A 78 15.52 -1.05 -0.26
C GLY A 78 15.50 -2.52 -0.72
N ASP A 79 15.11 -3.46 0.14
CA ASP A 79 14.93 -4.88 -0.23
C ASP A 79 13.61 -5.06 -1.00
N VAL A 80 13.46 -4.34 -2.11
CA VAL A 80 12.38 -4.52 -3.09
C VAL A 80 13.01 -4.85 -4.43
N SER A 81 12.62 -5.96 -5.01
CA SER A 81 13.12 -6.38 -6.32
C SER A 81 12.43 -5.61 -7.45
N GLN A 82 13.12 -5.47 -8.59
CA GLN A 82 12.52 -4.89 -9.80
C GLN A 82 11.25 -5.66 -10.21
N TYR A 83 11.24 -6.97 -10.04
CA TYR A 83 10.05 -7.80 -10.31
C TYR A 83 8.85 -7.43 -9.45
N GLU A 84 9.06 -7.11 -8.16
CA GLU A 84 7.96 -6.67 -7.27
C GLU A 84 7.42 -5.30 -7.70
N LEU A 85 8.31 -4.37 -8.05
CA LEU A 85 7.92 -3.06 -8.55
C LEU A 85 7.15 -3.19 -9.87
N ASP A 86 7.70 -3.88 -10.85
CA ASP A 86 7.06 -4.08 -12.16
C ASP A 86 5.68 -4.72 -12.03
N LYS A 87 5.55 -5.69 -11.12
CA LYS A 87 4.28 -6.38 -10.87
C LYS A 87 3.19 -5.41 -10.39
N VAL A 88 3.50 -4.53 -9.43
CA VAL A 88 2.49 -3.60 -8.87
C VAL A 88 2.20 -2.48 -9.85
N VAL A 89 3.18 -1.97 -10.57
CA VAL A 89 2.99 -0.98 -11.65
C VAL A 89 2.12 -1.55 -12.76
N ASN A 90 2.42 -2.75 -13.27
CA ASN A 90 1.62 -3.39 -14.32
C ASN A 90 0.18 -3.66 -13.87
N LYS A 91 -0.01 -4.00 -12.59
CA LYS A 91 -1.34 -4.17 -12.02
C LYS A 91 -2.12 -2.86 -11.98
N TYR A 92 -1.48 -1.78 -11.50
CA TYR A 92 -2.10 -0.45 -11.50
C TYR A 92 -2.53 -0.05 -12.91
N GLU A 93 -1.61 -0.15 -13.88
CA GLU A 93 -1.90 0.15 -15.29
C GLU A 93 -3.08 -0.66 -15.84
N SER A 94 -3.10 -1.96 -15.58
CA SER A 94 -4.20 -2.83 -16.01
C SER A 94 -5.52 -2.37 -15.41
N ASN A 95 -5.56 -2.07 -14.12
CA ASN A 95 -6.76 -1.60 -13.45
C ASN A 95 -7.23 -0.24 -14.01
N ALA A 96 -6.33 0.69 -14.24
CA ALA A 96 -6.64 1.99 -14.83
C ALA A 96 -7.22 1.86 -16.24
N LEU A 97 -6.67 0.96 -17.07
CA LEU A 97 -7.18 0.69 -18.41
C LEU A 97 -8.59 0.07 -18.35
N PHE A 98 -8.81 -0.91 -17.46
CA PHE A 98 -10.13 -1.55 -17.32
C PHE A 98 -11.18 -0.59 -16.76
N SER A 99 -10.82 0.24 -15.77
CA SER A 99 -11.71 1.28 -15.22
C SER A 99 -12.18 2.24 -16.32
N ASN A 100 -11.28 2.66 -17.19
CA ASN A 100 -11.60 3.60 -18.27
C ASN A 100 -12.44 2.98 -19.41
N LEU A 101 -12.64 1.66 -19.44
CA LEU A 101 -13.57 1.01 -20.37
C LEU A 101 -15.04 1.12 -19.93
N ASN A 102 -15.28 1.41 -18.65
CA ASN A 102 -16.61 1.64 -18.10
C ASN A 102 -16.91 3.14 -18.15
N ASN A 103 -18.00 3.53 -18.86
CA ASN A 103 -18.35 4.93 -19.03
C ASN A 103 -18.67 5.65 -17.71
N ASP A 104 -19.27 4.97 -16.74
CA ASP A 104 -19.61 5.57 -15.43
C ASP A 104 -18.35 5.81 -14.60
N GLU A 105 -17.39 4.87 -14.62
CA GLU A 105 -16.11 5.01 -13.96
C GLU A 105 -15.25 6.08 -14.64
N LEU A 106 -15.21 6.10 -15.97
CA LEU A 106 -14.49 7.13 -16.73
C LEU A 106 -15.04 8.53 -16.43
N ALA A 107 -16.38 8.69 -16.41
CA ALA A 107 -17.00 9.96 -16.06
C ALA A 107 -16.64 10.40 -14.63
N SER A 108 -16.66 9.48 -13.68
CA SER A 108 -16.27 9.73 -12.28
C SER A 108 -14.80 10.12 -12.17
N ASN A 109 -13.91 9.42 -12.87
CA ASN A 109 -12.47 9.73 -12.89
C ASN A 109 -12.21 11.11 -13.51
N LEU A 110 -12.85 11.42 -14.64
CA LEU A 110 -12.72 12.75 -15.28
C LEU A 110 -13.20 13.87 -14.35
N ALA A 111 -14.36 13.67 -13.67
CA ALA A 111 -14.86 14.63 -12.70
C ALA A 111 -13.93 14.83 -11.51
N TYR A 112 -13.31 13.73 -11.02
CA TYR A 112 -12.33 13.78 -9.95
C TYR A 112 -11.08 14.57 -10.36
N PHE A 113 -10.50 14.28 -11.52
CA PHE A 113 -9.31 15.02 -11.98
C PHE A 113 -9.62 16.49 -12.32
N GLU A 114 -10.82 16.78 -12.82
CA GLU A 114 -11.25 18.17 -13.01
C GLU A 114 -11.37 18.94 -11.68
N MET A 115 -11.87 18.28 -10.63
CA MET A 115 -11.90 18.85 -9.27
C MET A 115 -10.49 19.12 -8.74
N LEU A 116 -9.51 18.28 -9.08
CA LEU A 116 -8.08 18.50 -8.74
C LEU A 116 -7.42 19.58 -9.59
N GLY A 117 -8.11 20.13 -10.60
CA GLY A 117 -7.70 21.28 -11.40
C GLY A 117 -7.46 21.03 -12.90
N ASN A 118 -7.40 19.76 -13.35
CA ASN A 118 -7.23 19.45 -14.77
C ASN A 118 -7.62 18.00 -15.09
N ALA A 119 -8.70 17.79 -15.85
CA ALA A 119 -9.14 16.48 -16.30
C ALA A 119 -8.10 15.72 -17.15
N GLU A 120 -7.20 16.43 -17.85
CA GLU A 120 -6.15 15.81 -18.66
C GLU A 120 -5.14 15.00 -17.81
N MET A 121 -5.06 15.25 -16.50
CA MET A 121 -4.21 14.48 -15.58
C MET A 121 -4.54 12.98 -15.59
N ILE A 122 -5.75 12.58 -15.99
CA ILE A 122 -6.11 11.15 -16.15
C ILE A 122 -5.18 10.43 -17.14
N ASN A 123 -4.69 11.14 -18.16
CA ASN A 123 -3.79 10.58 -19.16
C ASN A 123 -2.32 10.49 -18.68
N GLU A 124 -1.96 11.26 -17.65
CA GLU A 124 -0.61 11.32 -17.11
C GLU A 124 -0.44 10.38 -15.91
N GLU A 125 -1.54 9.96 -15.30
CA GLU A 125 -1.53 9.21 -14.03
C GLU A 125 -0.73 7.91 -14.15
N VAL A 126 -0.94 7.12 -15.21
CA VAL A 126 -0.20 5.87 -15.45
C VAL A 126 1.31 6.13 -15.58
N GLU A 127 1.70 7.21 -16.26
CA GLU A 127 3.12 7.56 -16.42
C GLU A 127 3.77 7.97 -15.09
N ARG A 128 3.02 8.59 -14.18
CA ARG A 128 3.51 8.91 -12.82
C ARG A 128 3.85 7.64 -12.04
N TYR A 129 3.03 6.59 -12.15
CA TYR A 129 3.31 5.29 -11.52
C TYR A 129 4.49 4.59 -12.18
N ARG A 130 4.58 4.60 -13.52
CA ARG A 130 5.71 4.05 -14.27
C ARG A 130 7.05 4.73 -13.98
N ALA A 131 7.02 6.03 -13.68
CA ALA A 131 8.22 6.79 -13.34
C ALA A 131 8.81 6.44 -11.96
N THR A 132 8.11 5.62 -11.14
CA THR A 132 8.59 5.19 -9.84
C THR A 132 9.80 4.27 -10.00
N THR A 133 10.88 4.60 -9.29
CA THR A 133 12.12 3.80 -9.24
C THR A 133 12.28 3.11 -7.89
N LEU A 134 13.08 2.04 -7.84
CA LEU A 134 13.42 1.37 -6.58
C LEU A 134 14.05 2.32 -5.56
N GLY A 135 14.95 3.23 -6.02
CA GLY A 135 15.56 4.24 -5.16
C GLY A 135 14.52 5.17 -4.54
N ARG A 136 13.60 5.71 -5.38
CA ARG A 136 12.52 6.56 -4.86
C ARG A 136 11.60 5.84 -3.90
N MET A 137 11.30 4.57 -4.18
CA MET A 137 10.49 3.72 -3.29
C MET A 137 11.16 3.52 -1.94
N ALA A 138 12.47 3.27 -1.90
CA ALA A 138 13.24 3.13 -0.66
C ALA A 138 13.30 4.45 0.13
N ASP A 139 13.51 5.58 -0.53
CA ASP A 139 13.55 6.90 0.11
C ASP A 139 12.21 7.23 0.80
N VAL A 140 11.10 7.05 0.08
CA VAL A 140 9.76 7.30 0.61
C VAL A 140 9.43 6.31 1.73
N ALA A 141 9.74 5.02 1.56
CA ALA A 141 9.51 4.00 2.57
C ALA A 141 10.30 4.28 3.85
N SER A 142 11.55 4.70 3.75
CA SER A 142 12.39 5.05 4.90
C SER A 142 11.81 6.21 5.72
N ALA A 143 11.26 7.23 5.06
CA ALA A 143 10.59 8.33 5.73
C ALA A 143 9.23 7.92 6.32
N LEU A 144 8.43 7.16 5.55
CA LEU A 144 7.07 6.76 5.92
C LEU A 144 7.06 5.79 7.10
N PHE A 145 7.98 4.80 7.10
CA PHE A 145 8.05 3.74 8.12
C PHE A 145 8.98 4.05 9.29
N ALA A 146 9.44 5.29 9.41
CA ALA A 146 10.21 5.71 10.58
C ALA A 146 9.41 5.50 11.88
N GLU A 147 10.04 5.00 12.95
CA GLU A 147 9.37 4.75 14.23
C GLU A 147 8.67 6.00 14.78
N SER A 148 9.26 7.20 14.57
CA SER A 148 8.68 8.48 14.96
C SER A 148 7.41 8.85 14.19
N ASN A 149 7.14 8.18 13.09
CA ASN A 149 5.98 8.40 12.21
C ASN A 149 4.94 7.28 12.32
N CYS A 150 5.03 6.41 13.34
CA CYS A 150 4.15 5.27 13.53
C CYS A 150 3.25 5.45 14.75
N SER A 151 2.01 5.01 14.62
CA SER A 151 1.06 4.88 15.74
C SER A 151 0.41 3.50 15.68
N THR A 152 0.42 2.78 16.80
CA THR A 152 -0.18 1.45 16.90
C THR A 152 -1.42 1.47 17.78
N LEU A 153 -2.50 0.88 17.29
CA LEU A 153 -3.75 0.70 18.04
C LEU A 153 -4.04 -0.79 18.24
N TYR A 154 -4.15 -1.21 19.49
CA TYR A 154 -4.58 -2.56 19.86
C TYR A 154 -6.06 -2.59 20.21
N TYR A 155 -6.83 -3.35 19.45
CA TYR A 155 -8.22 -3.60 19.75
C TYR A 155 -8.40 -4.98 20.36
N LYS A 156 -8.87 -5.05 21.61
CA LYS A 156 -9.17 -6.30 22.31
C LYS A 156 -10.67 -6.44 22.47
N ALA A 157 -11.19 -7.64 22.18
CA ALA A 157 -12.56 -7.97 22.52
C ALA A 157 -12.73 -7.88 24.05
N ARG A 158 -13.81 -7.26 24.48
CA ARG A 158 -14.17 -7.25 25.90
C ARG A 158 -14.64 -8.65 26.26
N ASN A 159 -13.90 -9.32 27.15
CA ASN A 159 -14.39 -10.60 27.69
C ASN A 159 -15.73 -10.35 28.37
N SER A 160 -16.78 -10.99 27.85
CA SER A 160 -18.11 -11.06 28.44
C SER A 160 -18.13 -12.11 29.52
#